data_ae274d6dc751718c679a56b8d623bea4
#
_entry.id   ae274d6dc751718c679a56b8d623bea4
#
_cell.length_a   1.000
_cell.length_b   1.000
_cell.length_c   1.000
_cell.angle_alpha   90.00
_cell.angle_beta   90.00
_cell.angle_gamma   90.00
#
_symmetry.space_group_name_H-M   'P 1'
#
loop_
_entity.id
_entity.type
_entity.pdbx_description
1 polymer ?
#
loop_
_entity_poly.entity_id
_entity_poly.type
_entity_poly.pdbx_seq_one_letter_code
_entity_poly.pdbx_strand_id
1 'polypeptide(L)'
;MYPVIKRCIDVVGAGLGLVVFSPVLIGLAIMIWIQMGRPVIFKQMRPGLQGRSFFMYKFRTMTDERDENGVLLPDEMRLTRLGKFLRSSSLDELPELFNVLKGDMSLVGPRPLLMQYLQRYTPEQARRHEVKPGVTGWAQINGRNTISWEEKFALDVWYVDNCSLWLDVKILFMTAIKVFQREGISAEGAATMQEFMGYYEKQYSKLHLNDLQAAAMQDDVD
;
A
#
# COMPACT_ATOMS: atom_id res chain seq x y z
N MET A 1 16.99 14.33 17.44
CA MET A 1 18.06 14.13 16.43
C MET A 1 17.63 13.18 15.31
N TYR A 2 17.08 11.99 15.62
CA TYR A 2 16.62 11.00 14.62
C TYR A 2 15.72 11.58 13.51
N PRO A 3 14.64 12.35 13.78
CA PRO A 3 13.74 12.81 12.71
C PRO A 3 14.43 13.72 11.68
N VAL A 4 15.38 14.55 12.12
CA VAL A 4 16.12 15.46 11.22
C VAL A 4 17.07 14.66 10.33
N ILE A 5 17.87 13.76 10.91
CA ILE A 5 18.81 12.91 10.17
C ILE A 5 18.04 12.03 9.19
N LYS A 6 16.93 11.40 9.64
CA LYS A 6 16.05 10.62 8.77
C LYS A 6 15.56 11.45 7.59
N ARG A 7 15.13 12.68 7.80
CA ARG A 7 14.68 13.56 6.71
C ARG A 7 15.79 13.87 5.71
N CYS A 8 17.01 14.11 6.17
CA CYS A 8 18.16 14.29 5.27
C CYS A 8 18.41 13.04 4.42
N ILE A 9 18.38 11.84 5.05
CA ILE A 9 18.54 10.57 4.33
C ILE A 9 17.41 10.36 3.33
N ASP A 10 16.17 10.65 3.70
CA ASP A 10 15.00 10.55 2.81
C ASP A 10 15.19 11.43 1.56
N VAL A 11 15.57 12.71 1.75
CA VAL A 11 15.75 13.66 0.63
C VAL A 11 16.91 13.24 -0.27
N VAL A 12 18.06 12.92 0.33
CA VAL A 12 19.25 12.50 -0.43
C VAL A 12 18.97 11.17 -1.16
N GLY A 13 18.41 10.19 -0.46
CA GLY A 13 18.10 8.87 -1.04
C GLY A 13 17.06 8.94 -2.15
N ALA A 14 15.97 9.70 -1.94
CA ALA A 14 14.95 9.89 -2.97
C ALA A 14 15.47 10.69 -4.17
N GLY A 15 16.28 11.73 -3.94
CA GLY A 15 16.91 12.51 -5.00
C GLY A 15 17.86 11.68 -5.84
N LEU A 16 18.77 10.93 -5.21
CA LEU A 16 19.66 10.00 -5.90
C LEU A 16 18.89 8.92 -6.65
N GLY A 17 17.84 8.35 -6.02
CA GLY A 17 16.98 7.36 -6.66
C GLY A 17 16.32 7.90 -7.92
N LEU A 18 15.76 9.11 -7.88
CA LEU A 18 15.14 9.73 -9.08
C LEU A 18 16.17 10.00 -10.18
N VAL A 19 17.38 10.43 -9.84
CA VAL A 19 18.46 10.63 -10.85
C VAL A 19 18.89 9.31 -11.47
N VAL A 20 19.21 8.29 -10.66
CA VAL A 20 19.67 6.99 -11.11
C VAL A 20 18.60 6.26 -11.94
N PHE A 21 17.34 6.30 -11.49
CA PHE A 21 16.25 5.65 -12.20
C PHE A 21 15.58 6.54 -13.26
N SER A 22 16.07 7.76 -13.51
CA SER A 22 15.48 8.66 -14.50
C SER A 22 15.34 8.05 -15.91
N PRO A 23 16.33 7.29 -16.47
CA PRO A 23 16.13 6.65 -17.78
C PRO A 23 15.00 5.62 -17.76
N VAL A 24 14.88 4.85 -16.66
CA VAL A 24 13.82 3.86 -16.48
C VAL A 24 12.47 4.57 -16.34
N LEU A 25 12.37 5.62 -15.52
CA LEU A 25 11.16 6.40 -15.34
C LEU A 25 10.65 6.99 -16.67
N ILE A 26 11.54 7.55 -17.47
CA ILE A 26 11.20 8.11 -18.81
C ILE A 26 10.74 7.00 -19.75
N GLY A 27 11.48 5.88 -19.82
CA GLY A 27 11.13 4.74 -20.67
C GLY A 27 9.77 4.15 -20.31
N LEU A 28 9.49 3.97 -19.00
CA LEU A 28 8.20 3.50 -18.52
C LEU A 28 7.07 4.50 -18.82
N ALA A 29 7.31 5.79 -18.62
CA ALA A 29 6.33 6.83 -18.94
C ALA A 29 5.95 6.81 -20.42
N ILE A 30 6.91 6.66 -21.33
CA ILE A 30 6.67 6.54 -22.76
C ILE A 30 5.89 5.26 -23.08
N MET A 31 6.28 4.11 -22.53
CA MET A 31 5.58 2.83 -22.75
C MET A 31 4.12 2.89 -22.28
N ILE A 32 3.87 3.47 -21.10
CA ILE A 32 2.53 3.65 -20.56
C ILE A 32 1.72 4.58 -21.46
N TRP A 33 2.31 5.69 -21.90
CA TRP A 33 1.64 6.63 -22.81
C TRP A 33 1.24 5.98 -24.13
N ILE A 34 2.12 5.17 -24.73
CA ILE A 34 1.82 4.47 -25.99
C ILE A 34 0.72 3.42 -25.79
N GLN A 35 0.75 2.65 -24.69
CA GLN A 35 -0.20 1.54 -24.52
C GLN A 35 -1.54 1.93 -23.89
N MET A 36 -1.56 2.91 -22.98
CA MET A 36 -2.73 3.29 -22.19
C MET A 36 -3.14 4.76 -22.35
N GLY A 37 -2.35 5.56 -23.10
CA GLY A 37 -2.62 6.99 -23.25
C GLY A 37 -2.35 7.80 -21.97
N ARG A 38 -2.97 8.96 -21.87
CA ARG A 38 -2.88 9.83 -20.68
C ARG A 38 -4.02 9.55 -19.71
N PRO A 39 -3.83 9.77 -18.40
CA PRO A 39 -2.60 10.17 -17.70
C PRO A 39 -1.63 8.99 -17.52
N VAL A 40 -0.31 9.27 -17.54
CA VAL A 40 0.75 8.29 -17.26
C VAL A 40 0.88 8.04 -15.75
N ILE A 41 0.69 9.08 -14.94
CA ILE A 41 0.75 9.04 -13.48
C ILE A 41 -0.65 8.92 -12.91
N PHE A 42 -0.86 7.87 -12.16
CA PHE A 42 -2.03 7.67 -11.31
C PHE A 42 -1.84 8.40 -9.99
N LYS A 43 -2.89 9.09 -9.53
CA LYS A 43 -2.90 9.84 -8.27
C LYS A 43 -4.01 9.30 -7.40
N GLN A 44 -3.69 8.95 -6.16
CA GLN A 44 -4.69 8.49 -5.20
C GLN A 44 -4.48 9.18 -3.86
N MET A 45 -5.58 9.66 -3.27
CA MET A 45 -5.55 10.27 -1.94
C MET A 45 -5.29 9.19 -0.89
N ARG A 46 -4.33 9.45 -0.01
CA ARG A 46 -3.89 8.54 1.06
C ARG A 46 -3.68 9.32 2.37
N PRO A 47 -3.84 8.67 3.54
CA PRO A 47 -3.51 9.27 4.81
C PRO A 47 -1.99 9.27 5.04
N GLY A 48 -1.45 10.42 5.40
CA GLY A 48 -0.06 10.64 5.78
C GLY A 48 0.12 10.76 7.29
N LEU A 49 1.13 11.56 7.69
CA LEU A 49 1.42 11.86 9.08
C LEU A 49 0.17 12.44 9.78
N GLN A 50 -0.19 11.88 10.94
CA GLN A 50 -1.37 12.27 11.72
C GLN A 50 -2.69 12.18 10.91
N GLY A 51 -2.77 11.27 9.94
CA GLY A 51 -3.95 11.08 9.10
C GLY A 51 -4.19 12.20 8.06
N ARG A 52 -3.29 13.20 7.92
CA ARG A 52 -3.42 14.27 6.94
C ARG A 52 -3.36 13.70 5.53
N SER A 53 -4.33 14.03 4.69
CA SER A 53 -4.40 13.51 3.34
C SER A 53 -3.31 14.08 2.44
N PHE A 54 -2.77 13.25 1.54
CA PHE A 54 -1.87 13.65 0.47
C PHE A 54 -2.16 12.84 -0.79
N PHE A 55 -1.70 13.33 -1.97
CA PHE A 55 -1.78 12.57 -3.21
C PHE A 55 -0.53 11.71 -3.39
N MET A 56 -0.70 10.40 -3.32
CA MET A 56 0.32 9.42 -3.65
C MET A 56 0.42 9.25 -5.16
N TYR A 57 1.63 9.25 -5.71
CA TYR A 57 1.92 9.11 -7.14
C TYR A 57 2.40 7.72 -7.48
N LYS A 58 1.77 7.10 -8.48
CA LYS A 58 2.21 5.82 -9.06
C LYS A 58 2.16 5.88 -10.57
N PHE A 59 2.85 4.98 -11.24
CA PHE A 59 2.57 4.74 -12.64
C PHE A 59 1.20 4.08 -12.82
N ARG A 60 0.50 4.47 -13.88
CA ARG A 60 -0.75 3.85 -14.26
C ARG A 60 -0.50 2.43 -14.77
N THR A 61 -1.25 1.47 -14.24
CA THR A 61 -1.12 0.03 -14.54
C THR A 61 -2.37 -0.57 -15.16
N MET A 62 -3.47 0.18 -15.17
CA MET A 62 -4.80 -0.24 -15.61
C MET A 62 -5.36 0.74 -16.65
N THR A 63 -6.22 0.24 -17.55
CA THR A 63 -7.01 1.07 -18.45
C THR A 63 -8.22 1.69 -17.73
N ASP A 64 -8.91 2.64 -18.38
CA ASP A 64 -10.18 3.20 -17.90
C ASP A 64 -11.38 2.61 -18.66
N GLU A 65 -11.24 1.36 -19.12
CA GLU A 65 -12.30 0.65 -19.82
C GLU A 65 -13.56 0.52 -18.97
N ARG A 66 -14.70 0.74 -19.62
CA ARG A 66 -16.02 0.77 -19.00
C ARG A 66 -16.96 -0.16 -19.75
N ASP A 67 -17.99 -0.61 -19.04
CA ASP A 67 -19.10 -1.35 -19.63
C ASP A 67 -20.06 -0.40 -20.41
N GLU A 68 -21.11 -0.96 -21.00
CA GLU A 68 -22.15 -0.25 -21.75
C GLU A 68 -22.90 0.78 -20.89
N ASN A 69 -22.89 0.65 -19.56
CA ASN A 69 -23.51 1.55 -18.60
C ASN A 69 -22.55 2.66 -18.12
N GLY A 70 -21.31 2.70 -18.62
CA GLY A 70 -20.28 3.65 -18.20
C GLY A 70 -19.62 3.33 -16.87
N VAL A 71 -19.85 2.13 -16.30
CA VAL A 71 -19.20 1.64 -15.06
C VAL A 71 -17.84 1.05 -15.41
N LEU A 72 -16.82 1.32 -14.58
CA LEU A 72 -15.49 0.75 -14.80
C LEU A 72 -15.54 -0.79 -14.75
N LEU A 73 -14.91 -1.43 -15.73
CA LEU A 73 -14.75 -2.89 -15.72
C LEU A 73 -13.97 -3.36 -14.48
N PRO A 74 -14.13 -4.62 -14.07
CA PRO A 74 -13.35 -5.22 -12.98
C PRO A 74 -11.84 -5.04 -13.17
N ASP A 75 -11.10 -4.90 -12.09
CA ASP A 75 -9.66 -4.63 -12.09
C ASP A 75 -8.85 -5.65 -12.90
N GLU A 76 -9.26 -6.94 -12.86
CA GLU A 76 -8.60 -8.01 -13.62
C GLU A 76 -8.69 -7.78 -15.14
N MET A 77 -9.78 -7.21 -15.63
CA MET A 77 -9.99 -6.91 -17.06
C MET A 77 -9.23 -5.67 -17.50
N ARG A 78 -9.09 -4.68 -16.61
CA ARG A 78 -8.38 -3.42 -16.88
C ARG A 78 -6.87 -3.51 -16.71
N LEU A 79 -6.38 -4.51 -15.96
CA LEU A 79 -4.96 -4.68 -15.66
C LEU A 79 -4.18 -5.19 -16.88
N THR A 80 -3.39 -4.32 -17.50
CA THR A 80 -2.63 -4.63 -18.72
C THR A 80 -1.45 -5.57 -18.43
N ARG A 81 -0.87 -6.19 -19.48
CA ARG A 81 0.37 -6.99 -19.35
C ARG A 81 1.53 -6.16 -18.82
N LEU A 82 1.68 -4.93 -19.30
CA LEU A 82 2.66 -3.97 -18.77
C LEU A 82 2.36 -3.65 -17.30
N GLY A 83 1.09 -3.41 -16.96
CA GLY A 83 0.66 -3.17 -15.57
C GLY A 83 0.98 -4.31 -14.62
N LYS A 84 0.77 -5.56 -15.06
CA LYS A 84 1.18 -6.76 -14.29
C LYS A 84 2.70 -6.79 -14.05
N PHE A 85 3.49 -6.53 -15.09
CA PHE A 85 4.94 -6.44 -14.97
C PHE A 85 5.37 -5.32 -14.01
N LEU A 86 4.80 -4.12 -14.12
CA LEU A 86 5.12 -2.99 -13.24
C LEU A 86 4.82 -3.31 -11.78
N ARG A 87 3.65 -3.89 -11.48
CA ARG A 87 3.27 -4.29 -10.12
C ARG A 87 4.16 -5.41 -9.57
N SER A 88 4.49 -6.40 -10.41
CA SER A 88 5.35 -7.52 -9.99
C SER A 88 6.80 -7.11 -9.73
N SER A 89 7.27 -6.05 -10.36
CA SER A 89 8.61 -5.48 -10.14
C SER A 89 8.62 -4.31 -9.18
N SER A 90 7.45 -3.87 -8.67
CA SER A 90 7.28 -2.64 -7.88
C SER A 90 7.76 -1.35 -8.58
N LEU A 91 7.96 -1.39 -9.90
CA LEU A 91 8.36 -0.22 -10.69
C LEU A 91 7.24 0.83 -10.79
N ASP A 92 6.00 0.43 -10.60
CA ASP A 92 4.86 1.35 -10.54
C ASP A 92 4.94 2.31 -9.35
N GLU A 93 5.71 1.99 -8.32
CA GLU A 93 5.86 2.78 -7.09
C GLU A 93 7.03 3.78 -7.15
N LEU A 94 7.89 3.73 -8.19
CA LEU A 94 9.00 4.69 -8.33
C LEU A 94 8.59 6.16 -8.26
N PRO A 95 7.43 6.59 -8.80
CA PRO A 95 6.98 7.98 -8.64
C PRO A 95 6.69 8.40 -7.18
N GLU A 96 6.56 7.46 -6.22
CA GLU A 96 6.42 7.79 -4.80
C GLU A 96 7.67 8.51 -4.24
N LEU A 97 8.84 8.36 -4.88
CA LEU A 97 10.04 9.13 -4.53
C LEU A 97 9.83 10.64 -4.63
N PHE A 98 8.92 11.12 -5.49
CA PHE A 98 8.51 12.53 -5.51
C PHE A 98 7.73 12.91 -4.25
N ASN A 99 6.90 11.99 -3.70
CA ASN A 99 6.22 12.23 -2.43
C ASN A 99 7.22 12.28 -1.27
N VAL A 100 8.30 11.48 -1.33
CA VAL A 100 9.37 11.55 -0.35
C VAL A 100 10.09 12.91 -0.42
N LEU A 101 10.45 13.40 -1.61
CA LEU A 101 11.07 14.71 -1.77
C LEU A 101 10.18 15.86 -1.28
N LYS A 102 8.87 15.80 -1.58
CA LYS A 102 7.89 16.77 -1.07
C LYS A 102 7.74 16.74 0.45
N GLY A 103 8.04 15.62 1.08
CA GLY A 103 7.89 15.41 2.50
C GLY A 103 6.54 14.83 2.93
N ASP A 104 5.70 14.43 2.00
CA ASP A 104 4.45 13.69 2.26
C ASP A 104 4.75 12.29 2.79
N MET A 105 5.84 11.67 2.31
CA MET A 105 6.29 10.33 2.64
C MET A 105 7.76 10.33 3.13
N SER A 106 8.18 9.18 3.62
CA SER A 106 9.56 8.79 3.93
C SER A 106 9.95 7.59 3.05
N LEU A 107 11.23 7.29 2.91
CA LEU A 107 11.68 6.04 2.30
C LEU A 107 11.18 4.83 3.10
N VAL A 108 11.23 4.93 4.44
CA VAL A 108 10.82 3.85 5.35
C VAL A 108 9.73 4.32 6.30
N GLY A 109 8.64 3.56 6.39
CA GLY A 109 7.50 3.82 7.27
C GLY A 109 6.35 2.86 6.98
N PRO A 110 5.25 2.92 7.73
CA PRO A 110 4.03 2.18 7.44
C PRO A 110 3.48 2.52 6.04
N ARG A 111 3.05 1.49 5.27
CA ARG A 111 2.49 1.72 3.93
C ARG A 111 1.20 2.55 4.01
N PRO A 112 1.03 3.63 3.22
CA PRO A 112 -0.20 4.42 3.24
C PRO A 112 -1.36 3.60 2.66
N LEU A 113 -2.41 3.37 3.46
CA LEU A 113 -3.60 2.63 3.09
C LEU A 113 -4.72 3.56 2.58
N LEU A 114 -5.95 3.04 2.41
CA LEU A 114 -7.06 3.84 1.90
C LEU A 114 -7.57 4.84 2.97
N MET A 115 -8.05 6.02 2.52
CA MET A 115 -8.61 7.04 3.41
C MET A 115 -9.78 6.53 4.24
N GLN A 116 -10.62 5.67 3.65
CA GLN A 116 -11.77 5.07 4.33
C GLN A 116 -11.40 4.20 5.54
N TYR A 117 -10.15 3.72 5.62
CA TYR A 117 -9.68 2.93 6.76
C TYR A 117 -9.43 3.76 8.03
N LEU A 118 -9.28 5.09 7.91
CA LEU A 118 -9.07 5.96 9.08
C LEU A 118 -10.15 5.81 10.15
N GLN A 119 -11.39 5.59 9.72
CA GLN A 119 -12.54 5.43 10.64
C GLN A 119 -12.68 3.99 11.16
N ARG A 120 -11.91 3.04 10.64
CA ARG A 120 -11.99 1.62 10.95
C ARG A 120 -10.90 1.14 11.89
N TYR A 121 -9.88 1.98 12.14
CA TYR A 121 -8.77 1.64 13.03
C TYR A 121 -9.20 1.69 14.49
N THR A 122 -8.69 0.76 15.28
CA THR A 122 -8.65 0.93 16.73
C THR A 122 -7.67 2.06 17.10
N PRO A 123 -7.76 2.65 18.32
CA PRO A 123 -6.81 3.65 18.78
C PRO A 123 -5.34 3.17 18.65
N GLU A 124 -5.07 1.90 18.95
CA GLU A 124 -3.74 1.31 18.79
C GLU A 124 -3.30 1.25 17.33
N GLN A 125 -4.17 0.77 16.43
CA GLN A 125 -3.87 0.68 15.00
C GLN A 125 -3.65 2.07 14.37
N ALA A 126 -4.35 3.10 14.86
CA ALA A 126 -4.22 4.47 14.38
C ALA A 126 -2.84 5.07 14.67
N ARG A 127 -2.09 4.55 15.65
CA ARG A 127 -0.72 4.96 15.98
C ARG A 127 0.26 4.82 14.81
N ARG A 128 -0.06 3.99 13.81
CA ARG A 128 0.71 3.88 12.57
C ARG A 128 0.86 5.22 11.82
N HIS A 129 0.00 6.20 12.12
CA HIS A 129 0.05 7.56 11.57
C HIS A 129 0.88 8.55 12.42
N GLU A 130 1.50 8.12 13.51
CA GLU A 130 2.41 8.94 14.31
C GLU A 130 3.74 9.23 13.58
N VAL A 131 4.05 8.45 12.56
CA VAL A 131 5.19 8.66 11.65
C VAL A 131 4.72 8.87 10.22
N LYS A 132 5.61 9.41 9.35
CA LYS A 132 5.30 9.51 7.92
C LYS A 132 5.16 8.13 7.30
N PRO A 133 4.20 7.94 6.36
CA PRO A 133 4.12 6.71 5.59
C PRO A 133 5.38 6.51 4.75
N GLY A 134 5.73 5.23 4.50
CA GLY A 134 6.92 4.86 3.76
C GLY A 134 6.62 4.26 2.38
N VAL A 135 7.59 4.37 1.47
CA VAL A 135 7.64 3.60 0.22
C VAL A 135 7.81 2.12 0.57
N THR A 136 8.69 1.82 1.52
CA THR A 136 8.82 0.50 2.15
C THR A 136 8.65 0.59 3.66
N GLY A 137 8.53 -0.55 4.35
CA GLY A 137 8.35 -0.59 5.80
C GLY A 137 8.45 -1.98 6.40
N TRP A 138 8.37 -2.03 7.72
CA TRP A 138 8.58 -3.26 8.47
C TRP A 138 7.55 -4.34 8.11
N ALA A 139 6.27 -4.00 8.00
CA ALA A 139 5.23 -4.92 7.57
C ALA A 139 5.44 -5.44 6.14
N GLN A 140 5.93 -4.58 5.22
CA GLN A 140 6.18 -4.99 3.83
C GLN A 140 7.30 -6.02 3.72
N ILE A 141 8.36 -5.93 4.54
CA ILE A 141 9.45 -6.91 4.49
C ILE A 141 9.15 -8.19 5.27
N ASN A 142 8.17 -8.20 6.20
CA ASN A 142 7.84 -9.35 7.04
C ASN A 142 6.61 -10.16 6.58
N GLY A 143 5.99 -9.83 5.43
CA GLY A 143 4.87 -10.65 4.94
C GLY A 143 4.09 -10.05 3.79
N ARG A 144 4.21 -8.74 3.51
CA ARG A 144 3.48 -8.04 2.42
C ARG A 144 1.96 -8.34 2.44
N ASN A 145 1.51 -9.18 1.50
CA ASN A 145 0.10 -9.52 1.29
C ASN A 145 -0.29 -10.90 1.85
N THR A 146 0.66 -11.63 2.49
CA THR A 146 0.44 -12.97 3.04
C THR A 146 0.03 -12.97 4.51
N ILE A 147 0.16 -11.83 5.20
CA ILE A 147 -0.20 -11.66 6.61
C ILE A 147 -1.59 -11.05 6.78
N SER A 148 -2.23 -11.32 7.90
CA SER A 148 -3.52 -10.72 8.26
C SER A 148 -3.44 -9.20 8.44
N TRP A 149 -4.59 -8.52 8.45
CA TRP A 149 -4.64 -7.09 8.75
C TRP A 149 -4.15 -6.78 10.17
N GLU A 150 -4.49 -7.64 11.12
CA GLU A 150 -4.08 -7.52 12.51
C GLU A 150 -2.56 -7.58 12.65
N GLU A 151 -1.93 -8.58 12.04
CA GLU A 151 -0.46 -8.73 12.02
C GLU A 151 0.22 -7.54 11.33
N LYS A 152 -0.36 -7.07 10.20
CA LYS A 152 0.16 -5.90 9.48
C LYS A 152 0.17 -4.66 10.35
N PHE A 153 -0.93 -4.38 11.05
CA PHE A 153 -1.01 -3.23 11.94
C PHE A 153 -0.12 -3.36 13.16
N ALA A 154 -0.01 -4.56 13.73
CA ALA A 154 0.93 -4.84 14.81
C ALA A 154 2.39 -4.56 14.40
N LEU A 155 2.79 -4.99 13.20
CA LEU A 155 4.12 -4.69 12.64
C LEU A 155 4.32 -3.20 12.34
N ASP A 156 3.29 -2.51 11.87
CA ASP A 156 3.34 -1.06 11.63
C ASP A 156 3.50 -0.28 12.94
N VAL A 157 2.75 -0.63 13.99
CA VAL A 157 2.87 -0.01 15.32
C VAL A 157 4.22 -0.37 15.97
N TRP A 158 4.65 -1.63 15.85
CA TRP A 158 5.98 -2.03 16.32
C TRP A 158 7.09 -1.16 15.69
N TYR A 159 6.99 -0.87 14.38
CA TYR A 159 7.94 0.04 13.73
C TYR A 159 7.88 1.45 14.35
N VAL A 160 6.69 1.98 14.64
CA VAL A 160 6.53 3.29 15.29
C VAL A 160 7.27 3.35 16.61
N ASP A 161 7.14 2.30 17.43
CA ASP A 161 7.76 2.22 18.76
C ASP A 161 9.28 2.00 18.71
N ASN A 162 9.80 1.37 17.65
CA ASN A 162 11.20 0.97 17.53
C ASN A 162 11.96 1.72 16.43
N CYS A 163 11.40 2.79 15.85
CA CYS A 163 12.01 3.49 14.74
C CYS A 163 13.40 4.03 15.10
N SER A 164 14.38 3.68 14.26
CA SER A 164 15.78 4.09 14.38
C SER A 164 16.45 4.08 13.01
N LEU A 165 17.57 4.82 12.89
CA LEU A 165 18.33 4.83 11.64
C LEU A 165 18.83 3.43 11.24
N TRP A 166 19.22 2.61 12.23
CA TRP A 166 19.67 1.25 11.99
C TRP A 166 18.52 0.38 11.46
N LEU A 167 17.33 0.49 12.03
CA LEU A 167 16.16 -0.24 11.56
C LEU A 167 15.77 0.21 10.14
N ASP A 168 15.83 1.51 9.84
CA ASP A 168 15.56 2.02 8.49
C ASP A 168 16.55 1.45 7.46
N VAL A 169 17.85 1.45 7.75
CA VAL A 169 18.87 0.86 6.88
C VAL A 169 18.63 -0.64 6.68
N LYS A 170 18.32 -1.36 7.76
CA LYS A 170 17.96 -2.79 7.70
C LYS A 170 16.77 -3.03 6.78
N ILE A 171 15.70 -2.22 6.91
CA ILE A 171 14.49 -2.34 6.09
C ILE A 171 14.82 -2.07 4.62
N LEU A 172 15.58 -1.03 4.30
CA LEU A 172 16.00 -0.71 2.92
C LEU A 172 16.80 -1.85 2.30
N PHE A 173 17.75 -2.42 3.03
CA PHE A 173 18.56 -3.56 2.58
C PHE A 173 17.69 -4.79 2.32
N MET A 174 16.82 -5.16 3.27
CA MET A 174 15.91 -6.29 3.10
C MET A 174 14.91 -6.07 1.96
N THR A 175 14.46 -4.82 1.74
CA THR A 175 13.61 -4.47 0.60
C THR A 175 14.33 -4.75 -0.72
N ALA A 176 15.58 -4.32 -0.86
CA ALA A 176 16.37 -4.59 -2.06
C ALA A 176 16.46 -6.11 -2.34
N ILE A 177 16.76 -6.93 -1.32
CA ILE A 177 16.80 -8.39 -1.47
C ILE A 177 15.44 -8.93 -1.94
N LYS A 178 14.33 -8.54 -1.30
CA LYS A 178 12.98 -9.05 -1.63
C LYS A 178 12.50 -8.61 -3.01
N VAL A 179 12.86 -7.42 -3.47
CA VAL A 179 12.57 -6.97 -4.84
C VAL A 179 13.29 -7.86 -5.86
N PHE A 180 14.56 -8.24 -5.60
CA PHE A 180 15.29 -9.17 -6.46
C PHE A 180 14.71 -10.59 -6.45
N GLN A 181 14.26 -11.08 -5.29
CA GLN A 181 13.70 -12.42 -5.13
C GLN A 181 12.26 -12.54 -5.67
N ARG A 182 11.57 -11.42 -5.95
CA ARG A 182 10.17 -11.36 -6.40
C ARG A 182 9.18 -12.10 -5.48
N GLU A 183 9.49 -12.18 -4.18
CA GLU A 183 8.66 -12.87 -3.20
C GLU A 183 7.48 -12.01 -2.72
N GLY A 184 6.33 -12.66 -2.47
CA GLY A 184 5.17 -12.07 -1.76
C GLY A 184 4.40 -11.01 -2.55
N ILE A 185 4.44 -11.01 -3.89
CA ILE A 185 3.86 -9.95 -4.74
C ILE A 185 2.35 -10.09 -4.89
N SER A 186 1.81 -11.31 -4.87
CA SER A 186 0.37 -11.57 -4.98
C SER A 186 -0.06 -12.54 -3.90
N ALA A 187 -1.20 -12.29 -3.25
CA ALA A 187 -1.93 -13.33 -2.55
C ALA A 187 -2.37 -14.38 -3.59
N GLU A 188 -2.31 -15.66 -3.27
CA GLU A 188 -2.77 -16.72 -4.16
C GLU A 188 -4.22 -16.44 -4.60
N GLY A 189 -4.41 -16.21 -5.90
CA GLY A 189 -5.74 -16.07 -6.52
C GLY A 189 -6.39 -14.68 -6.47
N ALA A 190 -5.76 -13.64 -5.91
CA ALA A 190 -6.34 -12.29 -5.90
C ALA A 190 -5.36 -11.22 -6.37
N ALA A 191 -5.81 -10.32 -7.25
CA ALA A 191 -5.04 -9.18 -7.73
C ALA A 191 -4.76 -8.13 -6.63
N THR A 192 -5.53 -8.15 -5.54
CA THR A 192 -5.45 -7.23 -4.41
C THR A 192 -5.84 -7.94 -3.11
N MET A 193 -5.27 -7.51 -1.99
CA MET A 193 -5.68 -7.97 -0.66
C MET A 193 -7.15 -7.61 -0.40
N GLN A 194 -7.90 -8.48 0.30
CA GLN A 194 -9.26 -8.19 0.72
C GLN A 194 -9.33 -6.85 1.48
N GLU A 195 -10.45 -6.14 1.30
CA GLU A 195 -10.65 -4.85 1.96
C GLU A 195 -10.65 -5.01 3.49
N PHE A 196 -10.01 -4.06 4.18
CA PHE A 196 -10.09 -3.99 5.63
C PHE A 196 -11.44 -3.39 6.05
N MET A 197 -12.30 -4.20 6.67
CA MET A 197 -13.66 -3.82 7.06
C MET A 197 -13.74 -3.25 8.48
N GLY A 198 -12.66 -3.30 9.26
CA GLY A 198 -12.64 -2.86 10.66
C GLY A 198 -13.04 -3.94 11.65
N TYR A 199 -12.81 -3.64 12.93
CA TYR A 199 -13.02 -4.62 14.00
C TYR A 199 -14.52 -4.77 14.34
N TYR A 200 -15.30 -3.70 14.22
CA TYR A 200 -16.71 -3.70 14.59
C TYR A 200 -17.59 -4.53 13.65
N GLU A 201 -17.31 -4.54 12.37
CA GLU A 201 -18.10 -5.31 11.41
C GLU A 201 -17.88 -6.83 11.53
N LYS A 202 -16.68 -7.26 11.93
CA LYS A 202 -16.42 -8.68 12.28
C LYS A 202 -17.23 -9.13 13.52
N GLN A 203 -17.50 -8.22 14.43
CA GLN A 203 -18.29 -8.50 15.63
C GLN A 203 -19.78 -8.56 15.29
N TYR A 204 -20.29 -7.64 14.44
CA TYR A 204 -21.66 -7.65 13.95
C TYR A 204 -21.97 -8.85 13.05
N SER A 205 -21.07 -9.22 12.15
CA SER A 205 -21.26 -10.40 11.31
C SER A 205 -21.23 -11.72 12.10
N LYS A 206 -20.41 -11.81 13.17
CA LYS A 206 -20.43 -12.97 14.08
C LYS A 206 -21.69 -13.03 14.95
N LEU A 207 -22.20 -11.90 15.42
CA LEU A 207 -23.46 -11.84 16.16
C LEU A 207 -24.63 -12.25 15.27
N HIS A 208 -24.72 -11.71 14.05
CA HIS A 208 -25.77 -12.09 13.08
C HIS A 208 -25.69 -13.55 12.64
N LEU A 209 -24.50 -14.12 12.46
CA LEU A 209 -24.34 -15.55 12.17
C LEU A 209 -24.77 -16.43 13.34
N ASN A 210 -24.46 -16.03 14.57
CA ASN A 210 -24.90 -16.74 15.77
C ASN A 210 -26.40 -16.63 15.98
N ASP A 211 -27.01 -15.49 15.69
CA ASP A 211 -28.45 -15.29 15.77
C ASP A 211 -29.20 -16.11 14.71
N LEU A 212 -28.68 -16.17 13.49
CA LEU A 212 -29.24 -17.02 12.41
C LEU A 212 -29.07 -18.52 12.69
N GLN A 213 -27.96 -18.95 13.30
CA GLN A 213 -27.76 -20.33 13.71
C GLN A 213 -28.65 -20.71 14.90
N ALA A 214 -28.87 -19.78 15.84
CA ALA A 214 -29.77 -20.00 16.96
C ALA A 214 -31.25 -20.07 16.49
N ALA A 215 -31.65 -19.25 15.51
CA ALA A 215 -32.99 -19.33 14.92
C ALA A 215 -33.20 -20.63 14.14
N ALA A 216 -32.22 -21.07 13.36
CA ALA A 216 -32.31 -22.35 12.61
C ALA A 216 -32.37 -23.59 13.52
N MET A 217 -31.75 -23.54 14.70
CA MET A 217 -31.84 -24.62 15.69
C MET A 217 -33.19 -24.67 16.44
N GLN A 218 -33.95 -23.59 16.45
CA GLN A 218 -35.29 -23.56 17.03
C GLN A 218 -36.39 -24.13 16.09
N ASP A 219 -36.19 -23.99 14.77
CA ASP A 219 -37.13 -24.51 13.78
C ASP A 219 -37.01 -26.03 13.56
N ASP A 220 -35.93 -26.69 14.02
CA ASP A 220 -35.72 -28.14 13.95
C ASP A 220 -36.27 -28.91 15.18
N VAL A 221 -36.96 -28.24 16.13
CA VAL A 221 -37.45 -28.85 17.39
C VAL A 221 -38.98 -28.88 17.47
N ASP A 222 -39.70 -28.30 16.50
CA ASP A 222 -41.16 -28.36 16.36
C ASP A 222 -41.55 -29.32 15.21
#